data_bd0395f4c4dccdae93e062bf06362f4f
#
_entry.id   bd0395f4c4dccdae93e062bf06362f4f
#
_cell.length_a   1.000
_cell.length_b   1.000
_cell.length_c   1.000
_cell.angle_alpha   90.00
_cell.angle_beta   90.00
_cell.angle_gamma   90.00
#
_symmetry.space_group_name_H-M   'P 1'
#
loop_
_entity.id
_entity.type
_entity.pdbx_description
1 polymer ?
#
loop_
_entity_poly.entity_id
_entity_poly.type
_entity_poly.pdbx_seq_one_letter_code
_entity_poly.pdbx_strand_id
1 'polypeptide(L)'
;MDKIAVLVPCYNEGKTIEKVVTDFKRVLPEAVIYVYDNNSTDGTAEIAAKAGAVVRHEYYQGKGNVIRRMFQEVDAECYLMVDGDDTYPAESAREMADKVLERNVDMVVGDRLSSTYFEENKRPFHNFGNSIVRWGINTFFKNEIKDIMTGYRAFSYRFVKTFPVLSKGFEIETEMSIHAIDKNMFVENVVIDYRDRPEGSVSKLNTYSDGI
;
A
#
# COMPACT_ATOMS: atom_id res chain seq x y z
N MET A 1 2.95 16.40 13.82
CA MET A 1 2.86 15.80 12.46
C MET A 1 4.17 15.11 12.19
N ASP A 2 4.11 13.84 11.80
CA ASP A 2 5.31 13.05 11.49
C ASP A 2 5.91 13.50 10.16
N LYS A 3 7.22 13.34 9.98
CA LYS A 3 7.84 13.58 8.68
C LYS A 3 7.47 12.48 7.70
N ILE A 4 7.59 11.23 8.13
CA ILE A 4 7.18 10.04 7.37
C ILE A 4 6.37 9.11 8.27
N ALA A 5 5.18 8.73 7.83
CA ALA A 5 4.37 7.68 8.45
C ALA A 5 4.31 6.46 7.53
N VAL A 6 4.76 5.30 7.98
CA VAL A 6 4.55 4.04 7.29
C VAL A 6 3.27 3.42 7.82
N LEU A 7 2.31 3.20 6.94
CA LEU A 7 0.97 2.70 7.25
C LEU A 7 0.84 1.24 6.79
N VAL A 8 0.64 0.33 7.73
CA VAL A 8 0.58 -1.11 7.47
C VAL A 8 -0.77 -1.66 7.91
N PRO A 9 -1.73 -1.83 6.98
CA PRO A 9 -2.98 -2.52 7.27
C PRO A 9 -2.71 -4.01 7.44
N CYS A 10 -3.19 -4.63 8.53
CA CYS A 10 -2.92 -6.03 8.86
C CYS A 10 -4.19 -6.80 9.20
N TYR A 11 -4.26 -8.02 8.68
CA TYR A 11 -5.22 -9.05 9.09
C TYR A 11 -4.57 -10.43 9.02
N ASN A 12 -4.26 -11.01 10.19
CA ASN A 12 -3.56 -12.30 10.31
C ASN A 12 -2.23 -12.33 9.53
N GLU A 13 -1.32 -11.43 9.90
CA GLU A 13 0.04 -11.33 9.35
C GLU A 13 1.13 -11.57 10.43
N GLY A 14 0.81 -12.34 11.48
CA GLY A 14 1.73 -12.62 12.60
C GLY A 14 3.05 -13.25 12.20
N LYS A 15 3.13 -13.93 11.04
CA LYS A 15 4.37 -14.52 10.52
C LYS A 15 5.32 -13.53 9.86
N THR A 16 4.82 -12.40 9.40
CA THR A 16 5.54 -11.47 8.51
C THR A 16 5.73 -10.09 9.13
N ILE A 17 4.81 -9.67 9.99
CA ILE A 17 4.73 -8.29 10.46
C ILE A 17 5.98 -7.82 11.23
N GLU A 18 6.66 -8.70 11.98
CA GLU A 18 7.91 -8.36 12.68
C GLU A 18 8.99 -7.94 11.69
N LYS A 19 9.16 -8.74 10.62
CA LYS A 19 10.13 -8.46 9.57
C LYS A 19 9.79 -7.17 8.83
N VAL A 20 8.52 -6.97 8.45
CA VAL A 20 8.07 -5.74 7.78
C VAL A 20 8.40 -4.52 8.63
N VAL A 21 8.02 -4.50 9.90
CA VAL A 21 8.31 -3.37 10.80
C VAL A 21 9.81 -3.13 10.93
N THR A 22 10.60 -4.18 11.09
CA THR A 22 12.06 -4.09 11.26
C THR A 22 12.75 -3.56 10.00
N ASP A 23 12.36 -4.06 8.82
CA ASP A 23 12.94 -3.65 7.54
C ASP A 23 12.63 -2.17 7.24
N PHE A 24 11.38 -1.72 7.44
CA PHE A 24 11.04 -0.32 7.25
C PHE A 24 11.73 0.61 8.26
N LYS A 25 11.90 0.20 9.51
CA LYS A 25 12.70 0.95 10.49
C LYS A 25 14.17 1.07 10.08
N ARG A 26 14.74 0.02 9.50
CA ARG A 26 16.12 0.04 9.02
C ARG A 26 16.31 1.01 7.86
N VAL A 27 15.38 1.05 6.90
CA VAL A 27 15.46 1.88 5.69
C VAL A 27 15.05 3.33 5.97
N LEU A 28 14.07 3.53 6.85
CA LEU A 28 13.51 4.84 7.23
C LEU A 28 13.55 5.01 8.75
N PRO A 29 14.74 5.20 9.37
CA PRO A 29 14.88 5.26 10.83
C PRO A 29 14.14 6.46 11.45
N GLU A 30 13.86 7.51 10.69
CA GLU A 30 13.09 8.68 11.11
C GLU A 30 11.56 8.49 11.00
N ALA A 31 11.09 7.42 10.35
CA ALA A 31 9.67 7.18 10.15
C ALA A 31 9.00 6.61 11.41
N VAL A 32 7.75 7.00 11.61
CA VAL A 32 6.85 6.31 12.55
C VAL A 32 6.10 5.21 11.79
N ILE A 33 6.16 3.97 12.31
CA ILE A 33 5.48 2.84 11.68
C ILE A 33 4.18 2.58 12.44
N TYR A 34 3.07 2.72 11.74
CA TYR A 34 1.73 2.47 12.23
C TYR A 34 1.22 1.14 11.68
N VAL A 35 0.91 0.20 12.56
CA VAL A 35 0.22 -1.05 12.21
C VAL A 35 -1.23 -0.95 12.67
N TYR A 36 -2.15 -1.09 11.73
CA TYR A 36 -3.57 -1.12 12.03
C TYR A 36 -4.08 -2.56 11.91
N ASP A 37 -4.39 -3.14 13.05
CA ASP A 37 -4.91 -4.49 13.15
C ASP A 37 -6.41 -4.52 12.88
N ASN A 38 -6.82 -5.36 11.94
CA ASN A 38 -8.22 -5.51 11.53
C ASN A 38 -8.80 -6.85 12.00
N ASN A 39 -8.86 -7.04 13.32
CA ASN A 39 -9.39 -8.23 13.99
C ASN A 39 -8.54 -9.50 13.77
N SER A 40 -7.22 -9.40 13.82
CA SER A 40 -6.33 -10.57 13.78
C SER A 40 -6.50 -11.46 15.00
N THR A 41 -6.29 -12.77 14.79
CA THR A 41 -6.38 -13.81 15.84
C THR A 41 -5.08 -14.58 16.04
N ASP A 42 -4.01 -14.20 15.32
CA ASP A 42 -2.72 -14.90 15.27
C ASP A 42 -1.59 -14.18 16.03
N GLY A 43 -1.92 -13.16 16.82
CA GLY A 43 -0.92 -12.38 17.56
C GLY A 43 -0.25 -11.25 16.75
N THR A 44 -0.78 -10.91 15.58
CA THR A 44 -0.23 -9.84 14.71
C THR A 44 0.01 -8.54 15.49
N ALA A 45 -0.96 -8.08 16.27
CA ALA A 45 -0.89 -6.82 17.00
C ALA A 45 0.24 -6.80 18.04
N GLU A 46 0.35 -7.86 18.83
CA GLU A 46 1.37 -8.00 19.88
C GLU A 46 2.78 -8.10 19.27
N ILE A 47 2.93 -8.82 18.16
CA ILE A 47 4.19 -8.97 17.45
C ILE A 47 4.63 -7.63 16.88
N ALA A 48 3.73 -6.90 16.23
CA ALA A 48 4.00 -5.57 15.69
C ALA A 48 4.42 -4.57 16.78
N ALA A 49 3.73 -4.58 17.92
CA ALA A 49 4.06 -3.72 19.06
C ALA A 49 5.47 -4.04 19.63
N LYS A 50 5.82 -5.32 19.77
CA LYS A 50 7.17 -5.74 20.20
C LYS A 50 8.26 -5.34 19.21
N ALA A 51 7.98 -5.36 17.91
CA ALA A 51 8.88 -4.86 16.87
C ALA A 51 9.02 -3.33 16.91
N GLY A 52 8.18 -2.64 17.70
CA GLY A 52 8.21 -1.21 17.97
C GLY A 52 7.37 -0.37 17.00
N ALA A 53 6.33 -0.94 16.43
CA ALA A 53 5.30 -0.19 15.72
C ALA A 53 4.30 0.45 16.71
N VAL A 54 3.68 1.55 16.29
CA VAL A 54 2.49 2.09 16.93
C VAL A 54 1.29 1.28 16.44
N VAL A 55 0.70 0.46 17.32
CA VAL A 55 -0.42 -0.41 16.95
C VAL A 55 -1.75 0.26 17.27
N ARG A 56 -2.68 0.19 16.33
CA ARG A 56 -4.08 0.63 16.49
C ARG A 56 -5.01 -0.44 15.92
N HIS A 57 -6.31 -0.35 16.21
CA HIS A 57 -7.30 -1.34 15.80
C HIS A 57 -8.42 -0.71 14.99
N GLU A 58 -8.82 -1.39 13.91
CA GLU A 58 -10.06 -1.11 13.19
C GLU A 58 -10.98 -2.33 13.29
N TYR A 59 -12.14 -2.15 13.91
CA TYR A 59 -13.07 -3.23 14.20
C TYR A 59 -14.02 -3.55 13.04
N TYR A 60 -14.22 -2.61 12.11
CA TYR A 60 -14.96 -2.90 10.89
C TYR A 60 -14.04 -3.61 9.89
N GLN A 61 -14.37 -4.87 9.57
CA GLN A 61 -13.59 -5.70 8.67
C GLN A 61 -13.53 -5.09 7.27
N GLY A 62 -12.32 -5.04 6.66
CA GLY A 62 -12.08 -4.61 5.30
C GLY A 62 -10.94 -3.60 5.16
N LYS A 63 -10.09 -3.79 4.14
CA LYS A 63 -8.90 -2.96 3.90
C LYS A 63 -9.24 -1.48 3.75
N GLY A 64 -10.32 -1.15 3.03
CA GLY A 64 -10.76 0.23 2.88
C GLY A 64 -11.17 0.89 4.19
N ASN A 65 -11.81 0.15 5.12
CA ASN A 65 -12.15 0.67 6.45
C ASN A 65 -10.87 0.98 7.25
N VAL A 66 -9.87 0.11 7.19
CA VAL A 66 -8.56 0.32 7.83
C VAL A 66 -7.89 1.57 7.27
N ILE A 67 -7.82 1.71 5.95
CA ILE A 67 -7.17 2.86 5.29
C ILE A 67 -7.91 4.16 5.62
N ARG A 68 -9.24 4.15 5.66
CA ARG A 68 -10.03 5.31 6.10
C ARG A 68 -9.62 5.78 7.48
N ARG A 69 -9.51 4.86 8.43
CA ARG A 69 -9.11 5.16 9.79
C ARG A 69 -7.69 5.69 9.89
N MET A 70 -6.74 5.05 9.17
CA MET A 70 -5.36 5.52 9.07
C MET A 70 -5.27 6.98 8.61
N PHE A 71 -5.96 7.30 7.52
CA PHE A 71 -5.93 8.63 6.92
C PHE A 71 -6.62 9.70 7.79
N GLN A 72 -7.57 9.31 8.62
CA GLN A 72 -8.21 10.19 9.59
C GLN A 72 -7.34 10.45 10.82
N GLU A 73 -6.65 9.43 11.33
CA GLU A 73 -5.99 9.49 12.64
C GLU A 73 -4.50 9.86 12.57
N VAL A 74 -3.86 9.68 11.41
CA VAL A 74 -2.42 9.94 11.24
C VAL A 74 -2.21 11.23 10.47
N ASP A 75 -1.33 12.10 11.00
CA ASP A 75 -0.87 13.32 10.34
C ASP A 75 0.61 13.22 10.05
N ALA A 76 0.99 13.24 8.76
CA ALA A 76 2.37 13.18 8.29
C ALA A 76 2.58 14.05 7.04
N GLU A 77 3.81 14.44 6.76
CA GLU A 77 4.16 15.11 5.49
C GLU A 77 4.18 14.10 4.33
N CYS A 78 4.64 12.87 4.59
CA CYS A 78 4.64 11.76 3.66
C CYS A 78 4.05 10.52 4.32
N TYR A 79 3.15 9.85 3.60
CA TYR A 79 2.55 8.57 4.01
C TYR A 79 3.05 7.48 3.06
N LEU A 80 3.62 6.41 3.61
CA LEU A 80 3.97 5.19 2.88
C LEU A 80 3.00 4.09 3.28
N MET A 81 2.15 3.64 2.37
CA MET A 81 1.26 2.50 2.58
C MET A 81 1.90 1.24 2.01
N VAL A 82 1.92 0.16 2.79
CA VAL A 82 2.46 -1.13 2.40
C VAL A 82 1.71 -2.27 3.08
N ASP A 83 1.55 -3.41 2.41
CA ASP A 83 0.91 -4.59 2.98
C ASP A 83 1.82 -5.27 4.02
N GLY A 84 1.21 -5.91 5.04
CA GLY A 84 1.91 -6.57 6.15
C GLY A 84 2.46 -7.96 5.84
N ASP A 85 2.38 -8.44 4.59
CA ASP A 85 2.64 -9.82 4.17
C ASP A 85 4.07 -10.09 3.65
N ASP A 86 4.98 -9.11 3.77
CA ASP A 86 6.38 -9.15 3.32
C ASP A 86 6.57 -9.38 1.82
N THR A 87 5.56 -9.08 1.00
CA THR A 87 5.68 -9.18 -0.46
C THR A 87 6.38 -7.98 -1.08
N TYR A 88 6.42 -6.84 -0.37
CA TYR A 88 7.06 -5.59 -0.81
C TYR A 88 8.34 -5.32 -0.02
N PRO A 89 9.53 -5.40 -0.67
CA PRO A 89 10.78 -5.02 -0.04
C PRO A 89 10.83 -3.54 0.36
N ALA A 90 11.41 -3.25 1.54
CA ALA A 90 11.49 -1.88 2.06
C ALA A 90 12.49 -0.98 1.31
N GLU A 91 13.36 -1.54 0.49
CA GLU A 91 14.48 -0.85 -0.18
C GLU A 91 14.03 0.35 -1.02
N SER A 92 12.88 0.25 -1.68
CA SER A 92 12.31 1.36 -2.49
C SER A 92 11.64 2.47 -1.67
N ALA A 93 11.46 2.26 -0.36
CA ALA A 93 10.73 3.20 0.51
C ALA A 93 11.37 4.59 0.55
N ARG A 94 12.71 4.66 0.57
CA ARG A 94 13.44 5.94 0.58
C ARG A 94 13.15 6.75 -0.68
N GLU A 95 13.32 6.14 -1.86
CA GLU A 95 13.06 6.82 -3.13
C GLU A 95 11.61 7.32 -3.23
N MET A 96 10.65 6.47 -2.80
CA MET A 96 9.24 6.84 -2.84
C MET A 96 8.93 8.02 -1.89
N ALA A 97 9.50 8.01 -0.69
CA ALA A 97 9.32 9.10 0.27
C ALA A 97 9.97 10.41 -0.21
N ASP A 98 11.18 10.37 -0.77
CA ASP A 98 11.89 11.53 -1.27
C ASP A 98 11.15 12.19 -2.44
N LYS A 99 10.50 11.42 -3.33
CA LYS A 99 9.64 11.98 -4.38
C LYS A 99 8.48 12.81 -3.82
N VAL A 100 7.86 12.36 -2.74
CA VAL A 100 6.78 13.10 -2.08
C VAL A 100 7.32 14.35 -1.39
N LEU A 101 8.40 14.20 -0.59
CA LEU A 101 8.92 15.26 0.27
C LEU A 101 9.67 16.35 -0.49
N GLU A 102 10.44 15.97 -1.53
CA GLU A 102 11.35 16.90 -2.22
C GLU A 102 10.81 17.37 -3.57
N ARG A 103 10.00 16.53 -4.23
CA ARG A 103 9.48 16.82 -5.58
C ARG A 103 8.00 17.17 -5.62
N ASN A 104 7.35 17.22 -4.46
CA ASN A 104 5.92 17.52 -4.32
C ASN A 104 5.01 16.57 -5.12
N VAL A 105 5.39 15.31 -5.27
CA VAL A 105 4.54 14.29 -5.89
C VAL A 105 3.38 13.98 -4.94
N ASP A 106 2.15 13.99 -5.44
CA ASP A 106 0.97 13.72 -4.62
C ASP A 106 0.77 12.21 -4.37
N MET A 107 1.08 11.37 -5.35
CA MET A 107 1.03 9.92 -5.23
C MET A 107 2.19 9.27 -5.98
N VAL A 108 2.95 8.43 -5.30
CA VAL A 108 3.95 7.54 -5.93
C VAL A 108 3.40 6.12 -5.92
N VAL A 109 3.39 5.49 -7.07
CA VAL A 109 2.90 4.12 -7.28
C VAL A 109 4.08 3.16 -7.40
N GLY A 110 4.13 2.13 -6.56
CA GLY A 110 5.09 1.05 -6.67
C GLY A 110 4.74 0.12 -7.84
N ASP A 111 5.49 0.21 -8.93
CA ASP A 111 5.28 -0.57 -10.16
C ASP A 111 5.98 -1.93 -10.07
N ARG A 112 5.23 -2.98 -9.71
CA ARG A 112 5.70 -4.37 -9.69
C ARG A 112 5.84 -4.94 -11.10
N LEU A 113 4.97 -4.52 -12.02
CA LEU A 113 4.80 -5.13 -13.34
C LEU A 113 5.99 -4.89 -14.27
N SER A 114 6.75 -3.83 -14.02
CA SER A 114 8.00 -3.53 -14.73
C SER A 114 9.24 -4.17 -14.05
N SER A 115 9.05 -4.95 -12.98
CA SER A 115 10.14 -5.66 -12.29
C SER A 115 10.47 -6.97 -12.99
N THR A 116 11.71 -7.45 -12.79
CA THR A 116 12.19 -8.75 -13.32
C THR A 116 11.37 -9.92 -12.79
N TYR A 117 10.83 -9.84 -11.57
CA TYR A 117 9.98 -10.87 -10.99
C TYR A 117 8.78 -11.23 -11.89
N PHE A 118 8.07 -10.24 -12.43
CA PHE A 118 6.92 -10.48 -13.30
C PHE A 118 7.30 -10.86 -14.73
N GLU A 119 8.48 -10.50 -15.20
CA GLU A 119 9.03 -10.99 -16.47
C GLU A 119 9.31 -12.49 -16.41
N GLU A 120 9.84 -12.99 -15.27
CA GLU A 120 10.17 -14.38 -15.02
C GLU A 120 8.95 -15.24 -14.63
N ASN A 121 7.99 -14.66 -13.88
CA ASN A 121 6.84 -15.37 -13.31
C ASN A 121 5.51 -14.95 -13.97
N LYS A 122 5.39 -15.07 -15.29
CA LYS A 122 4.15 -14.72 -16.03
C LYS A 122 2.98 -15.60 -15.59
N ARG A 123 2.14 -15.08 -14.69
CA ARG A 123 0.84 -15.66 -14.34
C ARG A 123 -0.24 -15.06 -15.26
N PRO A 124 -0.73 -15.78 -16.29
CA PRO A 124 -1.52 -15.19 -17.38
C PRO A 124 -2.84 -14.53 -16.95
N PHE A 125 -3.46 -14.95 -15.86
CA PHE A 125 -4.77 -14.43 -15.44
C PHE A 125 -4.68 -13.24 -14.46
N HIS A 126 -3.61 -13.12 -13.67
CA HIS A 126 -3.44 -11.99 -12.73
C HIS A 126 -3.13 -10.66 -13.44
N ASN A 127 -2.41 -10.74 -14.56
CA ASN A 127 -2.06 -9.58 -15.36
C ASN A 127 -3.22 -9.07 -16.24
N PHE A 128 -4.19 -9.94 -16.55
CA PHE A 128 -5.29 -9.60 -17.44
C PHE A 128 -6.28 -8.61 -16.80
N GLY A 129 -6.68 -8.83 -15.54
CA GLY A 129 -7.55 -7.91 -14.81
C GLY A 129 -6.91 -6.51 -14.65
N ASN A 130 -5.66 -6.48 -14.19
CA ASN A 130 -4.91 -5.21 -14.07
C ASN A 130 -4.75 -4.51 -15.43
N SER A 131 -4.53 -5.25 -16.52
CA SER A 131 -4.41 -4.68 -17.86
C SER A 131 -5.70 -4.04 -18.36
N ILE A 132 -6.86 -4.65 -18.11
CA ILE A 132 -8.17 -4.10 -18.51
C ILE A 132 -8.47 -2.82 -17.72
N VAL A 133 -8.32 -2.86 -16.39
CA VAL A 133 -8.57 -1.70 -15.53
C VAL A 133 -7.59 -0.56 -15.88
N ARG A 134 -6.30 -0.87 -16.06
CA ARG A 134 -5.29 0.09 -16.50
C ARG A 134 -5.60 0.69 -17.86
N TRP A 135 -5.97 -0.13 -18.84
CA TRP A 135 -6.36 0.35 -20.16
C TRP A 135 -7.56 1.30 -20.08
N GLY A 136 -8.58 0.94 -19.33
CA GLY A 136 -9.74 1.78 -19.11
C GLY A 136 -9.37 3.13 -18.50
N ILE A 137 -8.65 3.12 -17.37
CA ILE A 137 -8.26 4.36 -16.67
C ILE A 137 -7.33 5.21 -17.54
N ASN A 138 -6.29 4.64 -18.15
CA ASN A 138 -5.35 5.39 -18.98
C ASN A 138 -5.97 5.92 -20.27
N THR A 139 -6.96 5.19 -20.83
CA THR A 139 -7.68 5.63 -22.04
C THR A 139 -8.62 6.79 -21.75
N PHE A 140 -9.39 6.71 -20.66
CA PHE A 140 -10.34 7.76 -20.32
C PHE A 140 -9.68 9.00 -19.72
N PHE A 141 -8.57 8.84 -18.98
CA PHE A 141 -7.96 9.92 -18.23
C PHE A 141 -6.58 10.36 -18.71
N LYS A 142 -6.03 9.75 -19.79
CA LYS A 142 -4.73 10.09 -20.40
C LYS A 142 -3.56 10.13 -19.40
N ASN A 143 -3.53 9.17 -18.47
CA ASN A 143 -2.51 9.08 -17.44
C ASN A 143 -1.67 7.79 -17.59
N GLU A 144 -0.47 7.75 -17.00
CA GLU A 144 0.49 6.65 -17.15
C GLU A 144 0.68 5.86 -15.84
N ILE A 145 -0.40 5.55 -15.09
CA ILE A 145 -0.31 4.66 -13.95
C ILE A 145 -0.05 3.24 -14.46
N LYS A 146 1.08 2.65 -14.05
CA LYS A 146 1.52 1.35 -14.56
C LYS A 146 0.96 0.17 -13.78
N ASP A 147 0.87 0.26 -12.46
CA ASP A 147 0.32 -0.79 -11.59
C ASP A 147 -0.79 -0.23 -10.69
N ILE A 148 -2.04 -0.43 -11.10
CA ILE A 148 -3.22 0.13 -10.42
C ILE A 148 -3.56 -0.66 -9.15
N MET A 149 -3.22 -1.95 -9.11
CA MET A 149 -3.60 -2.86 -8.02
C MET A 149 -2.47 -3.08 -7.00
N THR A 150 -1.43 -2.23 -7.02
CA THR A 150 -0.36 -2.32 -6.02
C THR A 150 -0.82 -1.75 -4.67
N GLY A 151 -0.52 -2.47 -3.59
CA GLY A 151 -0.68 -2.00 -2.22
C GLY A 151 0.46 -1.10 -1.73
N TYR A 152 1.57 -0.99 -2.49
CA TYR A 152 2.72 -0.18 -2.11
C TYR A 152 2.69 1.20 -2.77
N ARG A 153 2.38 2.22 -1.99
CA ARG A 153 2.23 3.59 -2.47
C ARG A 153 2.76 4.59 -1.46
N ALA A 154 3.23 5.75 -1.96
CA ALA A 154 3.48 6.91 -1.12
C ALA A 154 2.53 8.06 -1.48
N PHE A 155 2.15 8.87 -0.48
CA PHE A 155 1.17 9.93 -0.64
C PHE A 155 1.62 11.21 0.05
N SER A 156 1.24 12.35 -0.54
CA SER A 156 1.34 13.65 0.11
C SER A 156 0.23 13.85 1.18
N TYR A 157 0.42 14.78 2.08
CA TYR A 157 -0.62 15.22 3.01
C TYR A 157 -1.89 15.68 2.26
N ARG A 158 -1.72 16.42 1.16
CA ARG A 158 -2.80 16.89 0.31
C ARG A 158 -3.64 15.72 -0.21
N PHE A 159 -3.01 14.67 -0.74
CA PHE A 159 -3.72 13.48 -1.21
C PHE A 159 -4.56 12.86 -0.08
N VAL A 160 -3.92 12.54 1.04
CA VAL A 160 -4.56 11.83 2.16
C VAL A 160 -5.74 12.61 2.74
N LYS A 161 -5.62 13.94 2.88
CA LYS A 161 -6.69 14.75 3.48
C LYS A 161 -7.82 15.13 2.53
N THR A 162 -7.67 14.86 1.23
CA THR A 162 -8.73 15.10 0.23
C THR A 162 -9.36 13.81 -0.30
N PHE A 163 -8.76 12.65 -0.03
CA PHE A 163 -9.27 11.37 -0.48
C PHE A 163 -10.45 10.89 0.39
N PRO A 164 -11.65 10.70 -0.19
CA PRO A 164 -12.87 10.45 0.59
C PRO A 164 -12.96 9.03 1.17
N VAL A 165 -12.20 8.06 0.67
CA VAL A 165 -12.20 6.63 1.04
C VAL A 165 -13.62 6.05 1.09
N LEU A 166 -14.23 5.80 -0.05
CA LEU A 166 -15.60 5.28 -0.16
C LEU A 166 -15.65 3.75 -0.09
N SER A 167 -14.65 3.10 -0.67
CA SER A 167 -14.52 1.64 -0.73
C SER A 167 -14.29 1.03 0.65
N LYS A 168 -14.74 -0.22 0.82
CA LYS A 168 -14.57 -0.97 2.07
C LYS A 168 -13.52 -2.07 1.97
N GLY A 169 -13.26 -2.59 0.77
CA GLY A 169 -12.40 -3.73 0.47
C GLY A 169 -11.14 -3.37 -0.31
N PHE A 170 -10.72 -4.29 -1.16
CA PHE A 170 -9.49 -4.18 -1.98
C PHE A 170 -9.63 -3.27 -3.19
N GLU A 171 -10.85 -2.90 -3.57
CA GLU A 171 -11.12 -1.92 -4.62
C GLU A 171 -10.54 -0.52 -4.32
N ILE A 172 -10.07 -0.34 -3.09
CA ILE A 172 -9.49 0.92 -2.60
C ILE A 172 -8.25 1.35 -3.42
N GLU A 173 -7.42 0.42 -3.91
CA GLU A 173 -6.25 0.76 -4.73
C GLU A 173 -6.66 1.41 -6.06
N THR A 174 -7.74 0.90 -6.67
CA THR A 174 -8.31 1.48 -7.88
C THR A 174 -8.93 2.85 -7.60
N GLU A 175 -9.66 2.99 -6.50
CA GLU A 175 -10.27 4.26 -6.08
C GLU A 175 -9.21 5.35 -5.85
N MET A 176 -8.08 5.03 -5.22
CA MET A 176 -6.94 5.95 -5.06
C MET A 176 -6.40 6.45 -6.40
N SER A 177 -6.26 5.55 -7.37
CA SER A 177 -5.78 5.90 -8.71
C SER A 177 -6.75 6.82 -9.45
N ILE A 178 -8.04 6.52 -9.39
CA ILE A 178 -9.11 7.37 -9.99
C ILE A 178 -9.13 8.75 -9.34
N HIS A 179 -9.05 8.82 -8.01
CA HIS A 179 -9.04 10.09 -7.29
C HIS A 179 -7.86 10.98 -7.68
N ALA A 180 -6.65 10.41 -7.73
CA ALA A 180 -5.46 11.16 -8.13
C ALA A 180 -5.63 11.80 -9.52
N ILE A 181 -6.19 11.03 -10.46
CA ILE A 181 -6.41 11.49 -11.83
C ILE A 181 -7.52 12.54 -11.91
N ASP A 182 -8.68 12.29 -11.27
CA ASP A 182 -9.82 13.22 -11.25
C ASP A 182 -9.44 14.59 -10.69
N LYS A 183 -8.55 14.60 -9.70
CA LYS A 183 -8.07 15.85 -9.06
C LYS A 183 -6.82 16.45 -9.71
N ASN A 184 -6.38 15.93 -10.87
CA ASN A 184 -5.15 16.37 -11.54
C ASN A 184 -3.95 16.42 -10.58
N MET A 185 -3.80 15.39 -9.74
CA MET A 185 -2.69 15.27 -8.82
C MET A 185 -1.44 14.81 -9.56
N PHE A 186 -0.26 15.22 -9.06
CA PHE A 186 0.99 14.78 -9.65
C PHE A 186 1.30 13.34 -9.22
N VAL A 187 1.36 12.42 -10.20
CA VAL A 187 1.59 10.99 -9.98
C VAL A 187 2.89 10.56 -10.65
N GLU A 188 3.72 9.81 -9.93
CA GLU A 188 4.91 9.15 -10.46
C GLU A 188 4.88 7.63 -10.17
N ASN A 189 5.62 6.86 -10.97
CA ASN A 189 5.83 5.42 -10.72
C ASN A 189 7.28 5.20 -10.29
N VAL A 190 7.48 4.23 -9.40
CA VAL A 190 8.81 3.70 -9.02
C VAL A 190 8.77 2.20 -9.26
N VAL A 191 9.71 1.68 -10.05
CA VAL A 191 9.83 0.23 -10.23
C VAL A 191 10.30 -0.37 -8.91
N ILE A 192 9.54 -1.33 -8.41
CA ILE A 192 9.82 -1.99 -7.14
C ILE A 192 9.97 -3.49 -7.35
N ASP A 193 10.81 -4.11 -6.53
CA ASP A 193 10.86 -5.55 -6.44
C ASP A 193 9.59 -6.10 -5.78
N TYR A 194 9.30 -7.36 -6.05
CA TYR A 194 8.19 -8.09 -5.45
C TYR A 194 8.66 -9.48 -5.06
N ARG A 195 8.15 -10.00 -3.95
CA ARG A 195 8.51 -11.33 -3.42
C ARG A 195 7.29 -12.23 -3.36
N ASP A 196 7.52 -13.54 -3.46
CA ASP A 196 6.50 -14.50 -3.07
C ASP A 196 6.21 -14.40 -1.58
N ARG A 197 4.96 -14.64 -1.21
CA ARG A 197 4.59 -14.74 0.20
C ARG A 197 5.39 -15.85 0.87
N PRO A 198 5.87 -15.63 2.11
CA PRO A 198 6.51 -16.69 2.87
C PRO A 198 5.58 -17.90 3.05
N GLU A 199 6.19 -19.08 3.17
CA GLU A 199 5.43 -20.33 3.33
C GLU A 199 4.48 -20.27 4.53
N GLY A 200 3.22 -20.62 4.29
CA GLY A 200 2.15 -20.59 5.28
C GLY A 200 1.51 -19.22 5.52
N SER A 201 1.87 -18.18 4.76
CA SER A 201 1.06 -16.96 4.63
C SER A 201 0.01 -17.14 3.54
N VAL A 202 -1.24 -16.70 3.80
CA VAL A 202 -2.38 -16.93 2.89
C VAL A 202 -2.89 -15.59 2.38
N SER A 203 -3.13 -15.50 1.05
CA SER A 203 -3.77 -14.32 0.45
C SER A 203 -5.17 -14.13 1.01
N LYS A 204 -5.49 -12.92 1.44
CA LYS A 204 -6.83 -12.52 1.90
C LYS A 204 -7.69 -11.99 0.76
N LEU A 205 -7.09 -11.73 -0.41
CA LEU A 205 -7.82 -11.34 -1.62
C LEU A 205 -8.59 -12.56 -2.16
N ASN A 206 -9.90 -12.45 -2.21
CA ASN A 206 -10.75 -13.44 -2.88
C ASN A 206 -11.04 -12.98 -4.31
N THR A 207 -10.37 -13.60 -5.29
CA THR A 207 -10.44 -13.20 -6.71
C THR A 207 -11.87 -13.18 -7.28
N TYR A 208 -12.79 -13.93 -6.68
CA TYR A 208 -14.19 -14.02 -7.15
C TYR A 208 -15.13 -13.03 -6.46
N SER A 209 -14.86 -12.65 -5.20
CA SER A 209 -15.73 -11.72 -4.46
C SER A 209 -15.22 -10.29 -4.46
N ASP A 210 -13.91 -10.10 -4.57
CA ASP A 210 -13.26 -8.79 -4.46
C ASP A 210 -12.80 -8.24 -5.83
N GLY A 211 -13.00 -9.03 -6.89
CA GLY A 211 -12.59 -8.69 -8.26
C GLY A 211 -13.73 -8.28 -9.21
N ILE A 212 -14.93 -7.99 -8.66
CA ILE A 212 -16.10 -7.50 -9.41
C ILE A 212 -16.39 -6.06 -9.05
#